data_363fbe766909820cdd54b4cf40e076e3
#
_entry.id   363fbe766909820cdd54b4cf40e076e3
#
_cell.length_a   1.000
_cell.length_b   1.000
_cell.length_c   1.000
_cell.angle_alpha   90.00
_cell.angle_beta   90.00
_cell.angle_gamma   90.00
#
_symmetry.space_group_name_H-M   'P 1'
#
loop_
_entity.id
_entity.type
_entity.pdbx_description
1 polymer ?
#
loop_
_entity_poly.entity_id
_entity_poly.type
_entity_poly.pdbx_seq_one_letter_code
_entity_poly.pdbx_strand_id
1 'polypeptide(L)'
;GVQTCALPIFNHESHRRDPRFVTRKVTVAVARRAMGSREKLILGNLSARRDWFHASDAVSAMHSMLQQSEPTDFVVGSGQVYSVRDLVSLAFECINVHIVWKGEGVSEVGVSDETGEVLVMVDERYMRPNEVSFLKANPDKIARTLGWKPKITFQQMINDMVSKDIEALRGEDQCPARLPQPSIRSATWSSTDQASSPK
;
A
#
# COMPACT_ATOMS: atom_id res chain seq x y z
N GLY A 1 2.38 -17.32 29.94
CA GLY A 1 2.97 -17.74 28.65
C GLY A 1 2.72 -16.71 27.59
N VAL A 2 3.74 -16.35 26.81
CA VAL A 2 3.55 -15.50 25.63
C VAL A 2 2.96 -16.38 24.53
N GLN A 3 1.73 -16.10 24.13
CA GLN A 3 1.15 -16.74 22.96
C GLN A 3 1.83 -16.19 21.70
N THR A 4 2.64 -16.99 21.04
CA THR A 4 3.19 -16.68 19.73
C THR A 4 2.35 -17.40 18.67
N CYS A 5 1.52 -16.66 17.94
CA CYS A 5 0.84 -17.16 16.75
C CYS A 5 1.59 -16.65 15.53
N ALA A 6 1.85 -17.48 14.54
CA ALA A 6 2.31 -17.01 13.23
C ALA A 6 1.13 -16.35 12.52
N LEU A 7 1.33 -15.12 12.10
CA LEU A 7 0.34 -14.28 11.45
C LEU A 7 0.83 -13.87 10.05
N PRO A 8 0.72 -14.74 9.02
CA PRO A 8 0.88 -14.25 7.66
C PRO A 8 -0.25 -13.29 7.33
N ILE A 9 0.02 -11.98 7.53
CA ILE A 9 -0.89 -10.91 7.15
C ILE A 9 -0.50 -10.44 5.76
N PHE A 10 -1.46 -10.49 4.84
CA PHE A 10 -1.29 -10.00 3.49
C PHE A 10 -1.27 -8.46 3.47
N ASN A 11 -1.12 -7.87 2.29
CA ASN A 11 -0.93 -6.42 2.15
C ASN A 11 -2.14 -5.66 2.69
N HIS A 12 -1.98 -5.06 3.86
CA HIS A 12 -3.02 -4.27 4.51
C HIS A 12 -2.68 -2.79 4.44
N GLU A 13 -3.60 -1.99 3.93
CA GLU A 13 -3.35 -0.66 3.47
C GLU A 13 -4.29 0.37 4.13
N SER A 14 -3.82 1.59 4.24
CA SER A 14 -4.60 2.78 4.64
C SER A 14 -3.82 4.04 4.27
N HIS A 15 -4.43 5.20 4.46
CA HIS A 15 -3.77 6.50 4.30
C HIS A 15 -2.53 6.69 5.21
N ARG A 16 -2.31 5.80 6.20
CA ARG A 16 -1.13 5.80 7.08
C ARG A 16 0.03 4.95 6.54
N ARG A 17 -0.17 4.27 5.41
CA ARG A 17 0.89 3.49 4.78
C ARG A 17 2.04 4.39 4.36
N ASP A 18 3.28 3.92 4.48
CA ASP A 18 4.45 4.67 4.01
C ASP A 18 4.38 4.93 2.49
N PRO A 19 4.65 6.16 2.01
CA PRO A 19 4.55 6.51 0.59
C PRO A 19 5.47 5.73 -0.36
N ARG A 20 6.44 4.99 0.15
CA ARG A 20 7.29 4.09 -0.64
C ARG A 20 6.55 2.85 -1.15
N PHE A 21 5.43 2.47 -0.54
CA PHE A 21 4.61 1.37 -1.00
C PHE A 21 3.69 1.79 -2.15
N VAL A 22 3.48 0.87 -3.11
CA VAL A 22 2.79 1.15 -4.37
C VAL A 22 1.39 1.74 -4.16
N THR A 23 0.61 1.22 -3.23
CA THR A 23 -0.73 1.71 -2.92
C THR A 23 -0.70 3.18 -2.53
N ARG A 24 0.16 3.53 -1.57
CA ARG A 24 0.27 4.90 -1.07
C ARG A 24 0.94 5.82 -2.10
N LYS A 25 1.91 5.33 -2.86
CA LYS A 25 2.52 6.08 -3.97
C LYS A 25 1.47 6.50 -5.00
N VAL A 26 0.55 5.58 -5.33
CA VAL A 26 -0.55 5.85 -6.27
C VAL A 26 -1.53 6.86 -5.70
N THR A 27 -2.04 6.65 -4.48
CA THR A 27 -3.08 7.54 -3.90
C THR A 27 -2.58 8.95 -3.66
N VAL A 28 -1.31 9.13 -3.24
CA VAL A 28 -0.68 10.46 -3.11
C VAL A 28 -0.50 11.13 -4.47
N ALA A 29 -0.07 10.39 -5.50
CA ALA A 29 0.07 10.97 -6.85
C ALA A 29 -1.28 11.44 -7.40
N VAL A 30 -2.34 10.66 -7.20
CA VAL A 30 -3.71 11.02 -7.59
C VAL A 30 -4.21 12.24 -6.81
N ALA A 31 -3.96 12.29 -5.50
CA ALA A 31 -4.31 13.45 -4.68
C ALA A 31 -3.59 14.73 -5.14
N ARG A 32 -2.28 14.65 -5.45
CA ARG A 32 -1.52 15.76 -6.04
C ARG A 32 -2.09 16.19 -7.39
N ARG A 33 -2.51 15.24 -8.21
CA ARG A 33 -3.16 15.53 -9.50
C ARG A 33 -4.46 16.28 -9.28
N ALA A 34 -5.29 15.90 -8.31
CA ALA A 34 -6.51 16.63 -7.95
C ALA A 34 -6.23 18.06 -7.48
N MET A 35 -5.04 18.31 -6.93
CA MET A 35 -4.55 19.65 -6.53
C MET A 35 -3.82 20.39 -7.67
N GLY A 36 -3.91 19.89 -8.91
CA GLY A 36 -3.36 20.57 -10.10
C GLY A 36 -1.94 20.17 -10.50
N SER A 37 -1.30 19.23 -9.83
CA SER A 37 0.01 18.71 -10.24
C SER A 37 -0.03 18.10 -11.63
N ARG A 38 1.02 18.33 -12.41
CA ARG A 38 1.23 17.74 -13.76
C ARG A 38 2.28 16.63 -13.75
N GLU A 39 2.74 16.23 -12.58
CA GLU A 39 3.71 15.16 -12.47
C GLU A 39 3.11 13.82 -12.91
N LYS A 40 3.89 13.05 -13.69
CA LYS A 40 3.51 11.71 -14.12
C LYS A 40 3.78 10.70 -13.01
N LEU A 41 2.88 9.77 -12.82
CA LEU A 41 3.08 8.64 -11.91
C LEU A 41 3.97 7.59 -12.59
N ILE A 42 5.16 7.36 -12.04
CA ILE A 42 6.13 6.40 -12.59
C ILE A 42 6.11 5.14 -11.73
N LEU A 43 5.81 4.00 -12.35
CA LEU A 43 5.68 2.70 -11.70
C LEU A 43 6.58 1.64 -12.37
N GLY A 44 6.65 0.46 -11.80
CA GLY A 44 7.25 -0.72 -12.39
C GLY A 44 6.19 -1.64 -13.01
N ASN A 45 6.17 -2.91 -12.58
CA ASN A 45 5.28 -3.92 -13.12
C ASN A 45 3.80 -3.65 -12.79
N LEU A 46 3.02 -3.23 -13.80
CA LEU A 46 1.59 -2.97 -13.67
C LEU A 46 0.74 -4.24 -13.61
N SER A 47 1.29 -5.38 -14.06
CA SER A 47 0.58 -6.66 -14.11
C SER A 47 0.69 -7.46 -12.80
N ALA A 48 1.56 -7.07 -11.88
CA ALA A 48 1.70 -7.73 -10.58
C ALA A 48 0.37 -7.70 -9.81
N ARG A 49 -0.05 -8.88 -9.32
CA ARG A 49 -1.34 -9.03 -8.63
C ARG A 49 -1.13 -9.33 -7.15
N ARG A 50 -1.87 -8.61 -6.31
CA ARG A 50 -1.78 -8.71 -4.85
C ARG A 50 -3.16 -8.78 -4.22
N ASP A 51 -3.21 -9.43 -3.08
CA ASP A 51 -4.34 -9.34 -2.17
C ASP A 51 -4.13 -8.12 -1.27
N TRP A 52 -4.86 -7.05 -1.55
CA TRP A 52 -4.88 -5.86 -0.72
C TRP A 52 -6.20 -5.76 0.03
N PHE A 53 -6.12 -5.40 1.30
CA PHE A 53 -7.30 -5.15 2.12
C PHE A 53 -7.03 -4.03 3.13
N HIS A 54 -8.07 -3.53 3.79
CA HIS A 54 -7.93 -2.36 4.65
C HIS A 54 -7.29 -2.70 6.00
N ALA A 55 -6.40 -1.82 6.51
CA ALA A 55 -5.67 -2.03 7.76
C ALA A 55 -6.59 -2.18 8.99
N SER A 56 -7.76 -1.54 9.03
CA SER A 56 -8.71 -1.72 10.14
C SER A 56 -9.30 -3.14 10.17
N ASP A 57 -9.47 -3.79 9.02
CA ASP A 57 -9.88 -5.19 8.97
C ASP A 57 -8.78 -6.12 9.49
N ALA A 58 -7.50 -5.80 9.20
CA ALA A 58 -6.36 -6.53 9.78
C ALA A 58 -6.36 -6.42 11.32
N VAL A 59 -6.55 -5.21 11.85
CA VAL A 59 -6.63 -4.98 13.31
C VAL A 59 -7.81 -5.73 13.92
N SER A 60 -8.97 -5.75 13.26
CA SER A 60 -10.14 -6.52 13.69
C SER A 60 -9.84 -8.02 13.76
N ALA A 61 -9.11 -8.57 12.76
CA ALA A 61 -8.66 -9.96 12.79
C ALA A 61 -7.75 -10.23 13.98
N MET A 62 -6.72 -9.39 14.18
CA MET A 62 -5.78 -9.51 15.31
C MET A 62 -6.51 -9.51 16.65
N HIS A 63 -7.48 -8.59 16.84
CA HIS A 63 -8.27 -8.53 18.06
C HIS A 63 -9.07 -9.82 18.28
N SER A 64 -9.75 -10.32 17.24
CA SER A 64 -10.52 -11.56 17.32
C SER A 64 -9.66 -12.78 17.66
N MET A 65 -8.43 -12.81 17.15
CA MET A 65 -7.48 -13.89 17.45
C MET A 65 -7.03 -13.89 18.89
N LEU A 66 -6.83 -12.71 19.49
CA LEU A 66 -6.42 -12.56 20.90
C LEU A 66 -7.53 -12.94 21.90
N GLN A 67 -8.77 -13.04 21.43
CA GLN A 67 -9.90 -13.48 22.29
C GLN A 67 -10.06 -15.01 22.35
N GLN A 68 -9.21 -15.77 21.66
CA GLN A 68 -9.31 -17.24 21.67
C GLN A 68 -8.64 -17.82 22.92
N SER A 69 -9.22 -18.90 23.45
CA SER A 69 -8.65 -19.64 24.59
C SER A 69 -7.38 -20.40 24.24
N GLU A 70 -7.29 -20.85 22.99
CA GLU A 70 -6.16 -21.62 22.49
C GLU A 70 -5.43 -20.88 21.37
N PRO A 71 -4.08 -20.83 21.38
CA PRO A 71 -3.30 -20.20 20.34
C PRO A 71 -3.38 -21.01 19.04
N THR A 72 -3.66 -20.33 17.93
CA THR A 72 -3.63 -20.98 16.62
C THR A 72 -3.24 -19.98 15.52
N ASP A 73 -2.64 -20.48 14.45
CA ASP A 73 -2.19 -19.69 13.33
C ASP A 73 -3.33 -19.44 12.33
N PHE A 74 -3.42 -18.20 11.81
CA PHE A 74 -4.38 -17.82 10.79
C PHE A 74 -3.71 -17.06 9.67
N VAL A 75 -4.17 -17.26 8.44
CA VAL A 75 -3.88 -16.41 7.30
C VAL A 75 -4.92 -15.29 7.27
N VAL A 76 -4.46 -14.03 7.23
CA VAL A 76 -5.32 -12.85 7.19
C VAL A 76 -5.15 -12.13 5.87
N GLY A 77 -6.22 -12.00 5.11
CA GLY A 77 -6.29 -11.35 3.81
C GLY A 77 -7.72 -11.32 3.28
N SER A 78 -7.92 -10.71 2.12
CA SER A 78 -9.26 -10.61 1.53
C SER A 78 -9.68 -11.85 0.74
N GLY A 79 -8.73 -12.63 0.27
CA GLY A 79 -8.97 -13.72 -0.68
C GLY A 79 -9.26 -13.22 -2.11
N GLN A 80 -9.12 -11.92 -2.36
CA GLN A 80 -9.28 -11.31 -3.69
C GLN A 80 -7.97 -10.67 -4.14
N VAL A 81 -7.73 -10.66 -5.43
CA VAL A 81 -6.50 -10.09 -5.99
C VAL A 81 -6.82 -9.07 -7.07
N TYR A 82 -6.04 -8.00 -7.04
CA TYR A 82 -6.11 -6.91 -8.00
C TYR A 82 -4.72 -6.67 -8.58
N SER A 83 -4.64 -6.23 -9.82
CA SER A 83 -3.38 -5.80 -10.42
C SER A 83 -3.01 -4.37 -9.98
N VAL A 84 -1.75 -4.00 -10.16
CA VAL A 84 -1.33 -2.59 -9.97
C VAL A 84 -2.09 -1.69 -10.96
N ARG A 85 -2.40 -2.21 -12.16
CA ARG A 85 -3.22 -1.49 -13.14
C ARG A 85 -4.63 -1.21 -12.61
N ASP A 86 -5.30 -2.20 -11.99
CA ASP A 86 -6.63 -2.02 -11.38
C ASP A 86 -6.58 -0.98 -10.26
N LEU A 87 -5.54 -1.03 -9.40
CA LEU A 87 -5.31 -0.05 -8.34
C LEU A 87 -5.21 1.38 -8.90
N VAL A 88 -4.42 1.57 -9.95
CA VAL A 88 -4.23 2.89 -10.56
C VAL A 88 -5.53 3.40 -11.19
N SER A 89 -6.21 2.56 -11.99
CA SER A 89 -7.48 2.93 -12.63
C SER A 89 -8.51 3.39 -11.60
N LEU A 90 -8.72 2.58 -10.55
CA LEU A 90 -9.66 2.93 -9.46
C LEU A 90 -9.27 4.21 -8.71
N ALA A 91 -7.97 4.43 -8.48
CA ALA A 91 -7.51 5.63 -7.78
C ALA A 91 -7.77 6.91 -8.62
N PHE A 92 -7.55 6.86 -9.93
CA PHE A 92 -7.85 7.99 -10.81
C PHE A 92 -9.36 8.20 -10.99
N GLU A 93 -10.18 7.16 -10.97
CA GLU A 93 -11.63 7.28 -10.97
C GLU A 93 -12.15 8.07 -9.77
N CYS A 94 -11.48 8.03 -8.60
CA CYS A 94 -11.85 8.83 -7.43
C CYS A 94 -11.82 10.35 -7.69
N ILE A 95 -11.11 10.79 -8.71
CA ILE A 95 -11.03 12.20 -9.14
C ILE A 95 -11.67 12.43 -10.51
N ASN A 96 -12.55 11.52 -10.94
CA ASN A 96 -13.26 11.55 -12.23
C ASN A 96 -12.32 11.56 -13.45
N VAL A 97 -11.18 10.90 -13.36
CA VAL A 97 -10.24 10.71 -14.48
C VAL A 97 -10.24 9.24 -14.88
N HIS A 98 -10.63 8.96 -16.12
CA HIS A 98 -10.59 7.61 -16.67
C HIS A 98 -9.27 7.36 -17.40
N ILE A 99 -8.63 6.23 -17.12
CA ILE A 99 -7.36 5.84 -17.75
C ILE A 99 -7.60 4.80 -18.83
N VAL A 100 -7.08 5.07 -20.00
CA VAL A 100 -6.92 4.10 -21.10
C VAL A 100 -5.46 3.66 -21.15
N TRP A 101 -5.24 2.36 -21.08
CA TRP A 101 -3.91 1.77 -21.15
C TRP A 101 -3.48 1.54 -22.59
N LYS A 102 -2.25 1.95 -22.95
CA LYS A 102 -1.67 1.79 -24.28
C LYS A 102 -0.27 1.21 -24.17
N GLY A 103 0.12 0.35 -25.13
CA GLY A 103 1.42 -0.34 -25.12
C GLY A 103 1.44 -1.53 -24.18
N GLU A 104 2.61 -2.14 -24.03
CA GLU A 104 2.84 -3.33 -23.19
C GLU A 104 4.22 -3.25 -22.51
N GLY A 105 4.34 -3.89 -21.35
CA GLY A 105 5.60 -4.01 -20.60
C GLY A 105 6.16 -2.64 -20.24
N VAL A 106 7.40 -2.38 -20.59
CA VAL A 106 8.09 -1.10 -20.27
C VAL A 106 7.60 0.08 -21.10
N SER A 107 6.98 -0.19 -22.23
CA SER A 107 6.37 0.86 -23.09
C SER A 107 4.92 1.16 -22.72
N GLU A 108 4.36 0.48 -21.73
CA GLU A 108 2.98 0.69 -21.31
C GLU A 108 2.81 2.05 -20.64
N VAL A 109 1.75 2.77 -21.05
CA VAL A 109 1.39 4.07 -20.51
C VAL A 109 -0.10 4.12 -20.18
N GLY A 110 -0.46 4.81 -19.09
CA GLY A 110 -1.82 5.18 -18.77
C GLY A 110 -2.11 6.60 -19.27
N VAL A 111 -3.12 6.74 -20.10
CA VAL A 111 -3.49 7.99 -20.77
C VAL A 111 -4.88 8.41 -20.29
N SER A 112 -5.10 9.69 -20.04
CA SER A 112 -6.45 10.21 -19.80
C SER A 112 -7.32 10.00 -21.04
N ASP A 113 -8.47 9.38 -20.88
CA ASP A 113 -9.43 9.15 -21.96
C ASP A 113 -9.95 10.49 -22.55
N GLU A 114 -10.16 11.46 -21.68
CA GLU A 114 -10.70 12.77 -22.07
C GLU A 114 -9.68 13.66 -22.78
N THR A 115 -8.44 13.74 -22.23
CA THR A 115 -7.45 14.73 -22.68
C THR A 115 -6.34 14.14 -23.55
N GLY A 116 -6.17 12.84 -23.57
CA GLY A 116 -5.03 12.18 -24.22
C GLY A 116 -3.70 12.36 -23.48
N GLU A 117 -3.68 13.05 -22.32
CA GLU A 117 -2.46 13.28 -21.55
C GLU A 117 -1.93 11.98 -20.94
N VAL A 118 -0.61 11.76 -21.02
CA VAL A 118 0.06 10.63 -20.37
C VAL A 118 0.17 10.93 -18.87
N LEU A 119 -0.54 10.13 -18.05
CA LEU A 119 -0.61 10.27 -16.60
C LEU A 119 0.30 9.26 -15.89
N VAL A 120 0.45 8.08 -16.45
CA VAL A 120 1.21 6.98 -15.87
C VAL A 120 2.23 6.45 -16.87
N MET A 121 3.42 6.14 -16.39
CA MET A 121 4.51 5.56 -17.19
C MET A 121 5.13 4.38 -16.43
N VAL A 122 5.66 3.43 -17.18
CA VAL A 122 6.49 2.35 -16.64
C VAL A 122 7.97 2.75 -16.79
N ASP A 123 8.78 2.41 -15.78
CA ASP A 123 10.24 2.60 -15.79
C ASP A 123 10.91 1.33 -15.27
N GLU A 124 11.87 0.81 -16.02
CA GLU A 124 12.63 -0.40 -15.71
C GLU A 124 13.34 -0.34 -14.35
N ARG A 125 13.71 0.85 -13.88
CA ARG A 125 14.34 1.04 -12.57
C ARG A 125 13.45 0.61 -11.40
N TYR A 126 12.13 0.54 -11.62
CA TYR A 126 11.16 0.07 -10.63
C TYR A 126 10.72 -1.38 -10.87
N MET A 127 11.26 -2.05 -11.89
CA MET A 127 11.07 -3.48 -12.09
C MET A 127 11.94 -4.28 -11.12
N ARG A 128 11.35 -5.28 -10.48
CA ARG A 128 12.05 -6.17 -9.56
C ARG A 128 12.39 -7.48 -10.29
N PRO A 129 13.66 -7.89 -10.37
CA PRO A 129 14.05 -9.11 -11.11
C PRO A 129 13.33 -10.38 -10.63
N ASN A 130 13.04 -10.48 -9.33
CA ASN A 130 12.40 -11.63 -8.70
C ASN A 130 11.04 -11.26 -8.10
N GLU A 131 10.23 -10.49 -8.84
CA GLU A 131 8.91 -10.12 -8.34
C GLU A 131 7.95 -11.31 -8.34
N VAL A 132 7.27 -11.52 -7.21
CA VAL A 132 6.15 -12.46 -7.16
C VAL A 132 5.01 -11.88 -7.99
N SER A 133 4.68 -12.53 -9.11
CA SER A 133 3.65 -12.04 -10.04
C SER A 133 2.23 -12.12 -9.47
N PHE A 134 1.99 -13.08 -8.57
CA PHE A 134 0.66 -13.37 -8.02
C PHE A 134 0.77 -13.76 -6.54
N LEU A 135 0.03 -13.06 -5.67
CA LEU A 135 -0.04 -13.37 -4.25
C LEU A 135 -1.48 -13.22 -3.76
N LYS A 136 -2.10 -14.33 -3.34
CA LYS A 136 -3.48 -14.41 -2.86
C LYS A 136 -3.55 -15.11 -1.52
N ALA A 137 -4.26 -14.53 -0.55
CA ALA A 137 -4.57 -15.17 0.72
C ALA A 137 -5.63 -16.26 0.55
N ASN A 138 -5.57 -17.29 1.41
CA ASN A 138 -6.71 -18.15 1.69
C ASN A 138 -7.18 -17.89 3.12
N PRO A 139 -8.20 -17.06 3.35
CA PRO A 139 -8.71 -16.73 4.68
C PRO A 139 -9.77 -17.71 5.19
N ASP A 140 -9.96 -18.87 4.56
CA ASP A 140 -11.04 -19.81 4.91
C ASP A 140 -10.99 -20.27 6.37
N LYS A 141 -9.78 -20.52 6.91
CA LYS A 141 -9.62 -20.96 8.29
C LYS A 141 -10.12 -19.90 9.27
N ILE A 142 -9.69 -18.64 9.13
CA ILE A 142 -10.11 -17.57 10.03
C ILE A 142 -11.61 -17.29 9.89
N ALA A 143 -12.16 -17.37 8.69
CA ALA A 143 -13.58 -17.18 8.44
C ALA A 143 -14.43 -18.26 9.14
N ARG A 144 -14.04 -19.54 9.04
CA ARG A 144 -14.76 -20.65 9.68
C ARG A 144 -14.62 -20.67 11.19
N THR A 145 -13.41 -20.36 11.71
CA THR A 145 -13.14 -20.47 13.15
C THR A 145 -13.59 -19.24 13.93
N LEU A 146 -13.35 -18.04 13.40
CA LEU A 146 -13.61 -16.79 14.10
C LEU A 146 -14.79 -16.00 13.52
N GLY A 147 -15.41 -16.48 12.44
CA GLY A 147 -16.44 -15.72 11.72
C GLY A 147 -15.92 -14.44 11.08
N TRP A 148 -14.60 -14.24 11.06
CA TRP A 148 -14.01 -13.02 10.55
C TRP A 148 -14.00 -12.98 9.01
N LYS A 149 -14.39 -11.83 8.46
CA LYS A 149 -14.25 -11.50 7.04
C LYS A 149 -13.92 -10.02 6.91
N PRO A 150 -13.17 -9.61 5.88
CA PRO A 150 -12.95 -8.18 5.62
C PRO A 150 -14.30 -7.49 5.33
N LYS A 151 -14.48 -6.31 5.89
CA LYS A 151 -15.72 -5.52 5.75
C LYS A 151 -15.58 -4.42 4.70
N ILE A 152 -14.35 -3.96 4.47
CA ILE A 152 -14.05 -2.86 3.57
C ILE A 152 -13.63 -3.45 2.23
N THR A 153 -14.35 -3.09 1.17
CA THR A 153 -14.03 -3.53 -0.18
C THR A 153 -12.76 -2.82 -0.69
N PHE A 154 -12.11 -3.37 -1.72
CA PHE A 154 -10.96 -2.74 -2.36
C PHE A 154 -11.26 -1.33 -2.85
N GLN A 155 -12.41 -1.13 -3.49
CA GLN A 155 -12.90 0.18 -3.93
C GLN A 155 -13.04 1.17 -2.77
N GLN A 156 -13.68 0.76 -1.67
CA GLN A 156 -13.84 1.60 -0.49
C GLN A 156 -12.50 1.98 0.14
N MET A 157 -11.55 1.04 0.18
CA MET A 157 -10.20 1.28 0.68
C MET A 157 -9.48 2.34 -0.16
N ILE A 158 -9.52 2.23 -1.48
CA ILE A 158 -8.87 3.20 -2.38
C ILE A 158 -9.53 4.57 -2.25
N ASN A 159 -10.87 4.64 -2.19
CA ASN A 159 -11.60 5.88 -1.99
C ASN A 159 -11.21 6.57 -0.67
N ASP A 160 -11.13 5.81 0.45
CA ASP A 160 -10.69 6.34 1.74
C ASP A 160 -9.26 6.90 1.65
N MET A 161 -8.34 6.15 1.05
CA MET A 161 -6.95 6.57 0.93
C MET A 161 -6.80 7.84 0.09
N VAL A 162 -7.44 7.91 -1.07
CA VAL A 162 -7.37 9.10 -1.94
C VAL A 162 -7.99 10.32 -1.27
N SER A 163 -9.17 10.15 -0.65
CA SER A 163 -9.85 11.25 0.06
C SER A 163 -9.01 11.80 1.19
N LYS A 164 -8.41 10.92 2.01
CA LYS A 164 -7.54 11.34 3.12
C LYS A 164 -6.26 12.00 2.64
N ASP A 165 -5.70 11.58 1.49
CA ASP A 165 -4.55 12.22 0.90
C ASP A 165 -4.87 13.62 0.37
N ILE A 166 -6.04 13.82 -0.23
CA ILE A 166 -6.52 15.13 -0.67
C ILE A 166 -6.76 16.04 0.54
N GLU A 167 -7.40 15.54 1.61
CA GLU A 167 -7.60 16.28 2.85
C GLU A 167 -6.27 16.75 3.46
N ALA A 168 -5.28 15.83 3.51
CA ALA A 168 -3.95 16.14 4.06
C ALA A 168 -3.25 17.24 3.27
N LEU A 169 -3.25 17.16 1.93
CA LEU A 169 -2.64 18.19 1.07
C LEU A 169 -3.34 19.53 1.20
N ARG A 170 -4.67 19.57 1.29
CA ARG A 170 -5.43 20.82 1.55
C ARG A 170 -5.10 21.42 2.91
N GLY A 171 -4.89 20.58 3.93
CA GLY A 171 -4.50 21.03 5.26
C GLY A 171 -3.07 21.57 5.32
N GLU A 172 -2.16 21.03 4.53
CA GLU A 172 -0.77 21.52 4.41
C GLU A 172 -0.71 22.89 3.72
N ASP A 173 -1.54 23.15 2.72
CA ASP A 173 -1.64 24.46 2.06
C ASP A 173 -2.20 25.56 2.98
N GLN A 174 -2.92 25.20 4.04
CA GLN A 174 -3.49 26.12 5.02
C GLN A 174 -2.59 26.36 6.24
N CYS A 175 -1.49 25.60 6.37
CA CYS A 175 -0.59 25.72 7.51
C CYS A 175 0.60 26.65 7.17
N PRO A 176 0.77 27.81 7.86
CA PRO A 176 1.96 28.63 7.65
C PRO A 176 3.20 27.85 8.08
N ALA A 177 4.14 27.72 7.16
CA ALA A 177 5.50 27.18 7.26
C ALA A 177 5.76 26.23 8.45
N ARG A 178 5.81 24.92 8.19
CA ARG A 178 6.33 23.94 9.16
C ARG A 178 7.66 24.41 9.71
N LEU A 179 7.77 24.47 11.04
CA LEU A 179 9.07 24.56 11.71
C LEU A 179 10.00 23.44 11.18
N PRO A 180 11.27 23.73 10.90
CA PRO A 180 12.19 22.73 10.38
C PRO A 180 12.26 21.55 11.34
N GLN A 181 12.03 20.35 10.79
CA GLN A 181 12.20 19.09 11.52
C GLN A 181 13.62 19.01 12.06
N PRO A 182 13.84 18.66 13.33
CA PRO A 182 15.18 18.45 13.84
C PRO A 182 15.87 17.36 13.03
N SER A 183 17.02 17.68 12.44
CA SER A 183 17.85 16.73 11.72
C SER A 183 18.20 15.57 12.65
N ILE A 184 17.69 14.38 12.36
CA ILE A 184 18.15 13.16 13.02
C ILE A 184 19.61 12.97 12.58
N ARG A 185 20.55 13.35 13.45
CA ARG A 185 21.95 13.00 13.25
C ARG A 185 22.03 11.48 13.18
N SER A 186 22.55 10.97 12.08
CA SER A 186 22.91 9.58 11.94
C SER A 186 23.86 9.20 13.08
N ALA A 187 23.37 8.43 14.04
CA ALA A 187 24.22 7.77 15.00
C ALA A 187 25.03 6.71 14.23
N THR A 188 26.28 7.01 13.93
CA THR A 188 27.25 6.02 13.47
C THR A 188 27.54 5.08 14.64
N TRP A 189 27.05 3.87 14.54
CA TRP A 189 27.49 2.78 15.41
C TRP A 189 28.92 2.44 15.03
N SER A 190 29.90 2.87 15.84
CA SER A 190 31.27 2.40 15.77
C SER A 190 31.34 1.02 16.44
N SER A 191 31.59 0.00 15.63
CA SER A 191 31.95 -1.33 16.08
C SER A 191 33.40 -1.33 16.60
N THR A 192 33.56 -1.06 17.88
CA THR A 192 34.85 -1.37 18.58
C THR A 192 34.44 -1.83 19.99
N ASP A 193 34.36 -3.13 20.15
CA ASP A 193 34.78 -3.82 21.36
C ASP A 193 34.96 -5.31 21.00
N GLN A 194 36.16 -5.58 20.48
CA GLN A 194 36.75 -6.92 20.52
C GLN A 194 37.52 -7.09 21.82
N ALA A 195 37.25 -8.22 22.44
CA ALA A 195 38.17 -9.03 23.21
C ALA A 195 38.60 -8.56 24.59
N SER A 196 38.28 -9.37 25.54
CA SER A 196 39.33 -10.05 26.35
C SER A 196 38.67 -11.12 27.23
N SER A 197 38.89 -12.38 26.89
CA SER A 197 38.74 -13.50 27.84
C SER A 197 40.02 -13.52 28.70
N PRO A 198 39.88 -13.67 30.02
CA PRO A 198 40.98 -14.16 30.85
C PRO A 198 40.88 -15.68 31.05
N LYS A 199 42.03 -16.25 31.24
CA LYS A 199 42.40 -17.64 31.45
C LYS A 199 41.56 -18.40 32.50
#